data_bd4e93839ed3a169afee8e548ef8475f
#
_entry.id   bd4e93839ed3a169afee8e548ef8475f
#
_cell.length_a   1.000
_cell.length_b   1.000
_cell.length_c   1.000
_cell.angle_alpha   90.00
_cell.angle_beta   90.00
_cell.angle_gamma   90.00
#
_symmetry.space_group_name_H-M   'P 1'
#
loop_
_entity.id
_entity.type
_entity.pdbx_description
1 polymer ?
#
loop_
_entity_poly.entity_id
_entity_poly.type
_entity_poly.pdbx_seq_one_letter_code
_entity_poly.pdbx_strand_id
1 'polypeptide(L)'
;NMGVISNGTTLLDAGALDAGIATGAMTLLSTATASSSATLSFTSGISSTYNSYVFKYINIHPSANAMFGFQTSVNGGSSYGIAATTTFFRAQQSASGGSETLAYDGSMDLAQGTGNVRLGRPVETDADESLSGTLTILSPSSGTFVKHYAYNNSVIGNFIQNAFGGGYFNTTSAINAVKFEFESGDIDSGIIKMYGMK
;
A
#
# COMPACT_ATOMS: atom_id res chain seq x y z
N ASN A 1 -16.72 27.83 26.08
CA ASN A 1 -15.50 27.32 25.45
C ASN A 1 -14.75 28.48 24.81
N MET A 2 -13.54 28.77 25.28
CA MET A 2 -12.67 29.73 24.61
C MET A 2 -11.70 28.96 23.70
N GLY A 3 -11.92 29.08 22.40
CA GLY A 3 -10.95 28.61 21.41
C GLY A 3 -9.81 29.62 21.24
N VAL A 4 -8.68 29.20 20.73
CA VAL A 4 -7.60 30.09 20.30
C VAL A 4 -7.92 30.57 18.90
N ILE A 5 -8.04 31.88 18.70
CA ILE A 5 -8.35 32.50 17.42
C ILE A 5 -7.18 33.40 17.02
N SER A 6 -6.71 33.28 15.75
CA SER A 6 -5.74 34.18 15.18
C SER A 6 -6.29 34.76 13.87
N ASN A 7 -6.31 36.10 13.80
CA ASN A 7 -6.81 36.85 12.64
C ASN A 7 -8.20 36.38 12.15
N GLY A 8 -9.13 36.11 13.09
CA GLY A 8 -10.47 35.62 12.77
C GLY A 8 -10.58 34.11 12.45
N THR A 9 -9.49 33.41 12.41
CA THR A 9 -9.45 31.94 12.20
C THR A 9 -9.32 31.22 13.54
N THR A 10 -10.24 30.31 13.85
CA THR A 10 -10.11 29.43 15.01
C THR A 10 -8.94 28.46 14.77
N LEU A 11 -7.97 28.47 15.67
CA LEU A 11 -6.81 27.56 15.62
C LEU A 11 -7.03 26.33 16.49
N LEU A 12 -7.65 26.53 17.66
CA LEU A 12 -7.98 25.46 18.61
C LEU A 12 -9.42 25.66 19.07
N ASP A 13 -10.20 24.59 19.00
CA ASP A 13 -11.52 24.55 19.63
C ASP A 13 -11.58 23.35 20.59
N ALA A 14 -12.05 23.63 21.83
CA ALA A 14 -12.11 22.62 22.90
C ALA A 14 -10.81 21.80 23.10
N GLY A 15 -9.65 22.40 22.84
CA GLY A 15 -8.35 21.75 22.99
C GLY A 15 -7.89 20.93 21.79
N ALA A 16 -8.66 20.89 20.71
CA ALA A 16 -8.28 20.27 19.44
C ALA A 16 -7.97 21.31 18.37
N LEU A 17 -7.06 21.01 17.43
CA LEU A 17 -6.86 21.84 16.25
C LEU A 17 -8.15 21.91 15.43
N ASP A 18 -8.51 23.12 14.97
CA ASP A 18 -9.63 23.30 14.05
C ASP A 18 -9.42 22.46 12.78
N ALA A 19 -10.51 21.87 12.25
CA ALA A 19 -10.47 20.99 11.08
C ALA A 19 -9.95 21.68 9.80
N GLY A 20 -9.94 23.03 9.76
CA GLY A 20 -9.37 23.81 8.66
C GLY A 20 -7.86 24.00 8.76
N ILE A 21 -7.23 23.66 9.88
CA ILE A 21 -5.78 23.78 10.05
C ILE A 21 -5.09 22.57 9.41
N ALA A 22 -4.25 22.83 8.43
CA ALA A 22 -3.46 21.76 7.80
C ALA A 22 -2.46 21.18 8.81
N THR A 23 -2.72 19.96 9.29
CA THR A 23 -1.91 19.28 10.31
C THR A 23 -0.68 18.55 9.76
N GLY A 24 -0.38 18.71 8.47
CA GLY A 24 0.78 18.10 7.81
C GLY A 24 0.47 17.60 6.40
N ALA A 25 1.53 17.18 5.69
CA ALA A 25 1.41 16.69 4.31
C ALA A 25 0.68 15.34 4.21
N MET A 26 0.58 14.57 5.31
CA MET A 26 -0.06 13.25 5.37
C MET A 26 -1.00 13.15 6.56
N THR A 27 -2.24 12.76 6.32
CA THR A 27 -3.25 12.50 7.37
C THR A 27 -3.46 11.00 7.51
N LEU A 28 -3.26 10.43 8.70
CA LEU A 28 -3.60 9.03 8.99
C LEU A 28 -5.13 8.86 8.95
N LEU A 29 -5.62 7.96 8.09
CA LEU A 29 -7.04 7.69 7.87
C LEU A 29 -7.48 6.39 8.54
N SER A 30 -6.65 5.35 8.46
CA SER A 30 -6.99 4.02 8.99
C SER A 30 -5.72 3.23 9.30
N THR A 31 -5.86 2.28 10.21
CA THR A 31 -4.84 1.28 10.55
C THR A 31 -5.50 -0.10 10.59
N ALA A 32 -4.89 -1.07 9.91
CA ALA A 32 -5.26 -2.47 9.99
C ALA A 32 -4.09 -3.27 10.55
N THR A 33 -4.35 -4.08 11.57
CA THR A 33 -3.37 -4.98 12.20
C THR A 33 -3.73 -6.42 11.85
N ALA A 34 -2.78 -7.18 11.35
CA ALA A 34 -2.97 -8.59 11.05
C ALA A 34 -2.91 -9.44 12.32
N SER A 35 -3.69 -10.49 12.34
CA SER A 35 -3.69 -11.57 13.33
C SER A 35 -4.22 -12.82 12.63
N SER A 36 -3.35 -13.55 11.94
CA SER A 36 -3.69 -14.68 11.06
C SER A 36 -4.88 -14.34 10.15
N SER A 37 -4.71 -13.25 9.38
CA SER A 37 -5.78 -12.65 8.58
C SER A 37 -5.61 -13.04 7.11
N ALA A 38 -6.62 -13.65 6.50
CA ALA A 38 -6.57 -13.99 5.08
C ALA A 38 -6.39 -12.75 4.19
N THR A 39 -6.93 -11.61 4.61
CA THR A 39 -6.78 -10.31 3.92
C THR A 39 -6.81 -9.15 4.89
N LEU A 40 -6.15 -8.03 4.54
CA LEU A 40 -6.36 -6.72 5.14
C LEU A 40 -6.98 -5.78 4.11
N SER A 41 -8.21 -5.32 4.35
CA SER A 41 -8.96 -4.53 3.38
C SER A 41 -9.31 -3.14 3.92
N PHE A 42 -9.14 -2.13 3.06
CA PHE A 42 -9.54 -0.74 3.27
C PHE A 42 -10.71 -0.45 2.33
N THR A 43 -11.93 -0.56 2.83
CA THR A 43 -13.18 -0.43 2.04
C THR A 43 -13.86 0.92 2.24
N SER A 44 -13.24 1.83 2.98
CA SER A 44 -13.70 3.19 3.22
C SER A 44 -12.52 4.16 3.34
N GLY A 45 -12.81 5.46 3.29
CA GLY A 45 -11.79 6.52 3.45
C GLY A 45 -11.07 6.92 2.16
N ILE A 46 -11.20 6.17 1.06
CA ILE A 46 -10.66 6.54 -0.25
C ILE A 46 -11.75 7.30 -1.02
N SER A 47 -11.49 8.59 -1.25
CA SER A 47 -12.47 9.51 -1.87
C SER A 47 -11.74 10.64 -2.63
N SER A 48 -12.46 11.63 -3.10
CA SER A 48 -11.91 12.84 -3.73
C SER A 48 -11.32 13.86 -2.75
N THR A 49 -11.34 13.56 -1.44
CA THR A 49 -10.79 14.46 -0.39
C THR A 49 -9.29 14.62 -0.51
N TYR A 50 -8.59 13.58 -0.96
CA TYR A 50 -7.14 13.58 -1.12
C TYR A 50 -6.74 13.25 -2.55
N ASN A 51 -5.65 13.88 -3.01
CA ASN A 51 -5.10 13.66 -4.35
C ASN A 51 -4.37 12.32 -4.47
N SER A 52 -3.83 11.82 -3.36
CA SER A 52 -3.16 10.53 -3.32
C SER A 52 -3.35 9.82 -1.98
N TYR A 53 -3.19 8.51 -2.00
CA TYR A 53 -3.26 7.66 -0.82
C TYR A 53 -1.98 6.85 -0.68
N VAL A 54 -1.39 6.91 0.51
CA VAL A 54 -0.16 6.18 0.84
C VAL A 54 -0.49 5.07 1.84
N PHE A 55 -0.14 3.86 1.49
CA PHE A 55 -0.19 2.70 2.38
C PHE A 55 1.23 2.39 2.85
N LYS A 56 1.44 2.42 4.17
CA LYS A 56 2.69 1.97 4.79
C LYS A 56 2.43 0.64 5.46
N TYR A 57 3.15 -0.37 5.05
CA TYR A 57 3.11 -1.70 5.66
C TYR A 57 4.42 -1.96 6.40
N ILE A 58 4.29 -2.54 7.59
CA ILE A 58 5.35 -2.70 8.56
C ILE A 58 5.32 -4.14 9.07
N ASN A 59 6.43 -4.85 8.87
CA ASN A 59 6.66 -6.21 9.33
C ASN A 59 5.52 -7.17 8.94
N ILE A 60 5.14 -7.15 7.66
CA ILE A 60 4.15 -8.08 7.12
C ILE A 60 4.78 -9.46 7.01
N HIS A 61 4.29 -10.39 7.81
CA HIS A 61 4.79 -11.75 7.92
C HIS A 61 3.72 -12.76 7.47
N PRO A 62 4.07 -13.76 6.64
CA PRO A 62 3.13 -14.78 6.16
C PRO A 62 3.05 -15.99 7.07
N SER A 63 1.94 -16.72 7.01
CA SER A 63 1.83 -18.07 7.57
C SER A 63 2.39 -19.17 6.64
N ALA A 64 2.69 -18.84 5.39
CA ALA A 64 3.29 -19.71 4.39
C ALA A 64 4.17 -18.91 3.45
N ASN A 65 5.26 -19.50 2.94
CA ASN A 65 6.14 -18.86 1.94
C ASN A 65 5.31 -18.42 0.72
N ALA A 66 5.13 -17.12 0.54
CA ALA A 66 4.26 -16.57 -0.49
C ALA A 66 4.60 -15.13 -0.87
N MET A 67 4.10 -14.70 -2.02
CA MET A 67 4.22 -13.33 -2.50
C MET A 67 3.12 -12.47 -1.89
N PHE A 68 3.50 -11.34 -1.29
CA PHE A 68 2.58 -10.31 -0.82
C PHE A 68 2.19 -9.39 -1.96
N GLY A 69 0.90 -9.04 -2.03
CA GLY A 69 0.39 -8.19 -3.09
C GLY A 69 -0.87 -7.43 -2.70
N PHE A 70 -1.40 -6.68 -3.66
CA PHE A 70 -2.63 -5.92 -3.47
C PHE A 70 -3.51 -5.95 -4.71
N GLN A 71 -4.79 -5.70 -4.50
CA GLN A 71 -5.79 -5.47 -5.54
C GLN A 71 -6.66 -4.27 -5.17
N THR A 72 -7.31 -3.69 -6.18
CA THR A 72 -8.21 -2.54 -6.00
C THR A 72 -9.62 -2.85 -6.43
N SER A 73 -10.57 -2.06 -5.92
CA SER A 73 -11.99 -2.17 -6.22
C SER A 73 -12.60 -0.80 -6.50
N VAL A 74 -13.60 -0.79 -7.38
CA VAL A 74 -14.42 0.39 -7.71
C VAL A 74 -15.83 0.34 -7.09
N ASN A 75 -16.13 -0.73 -6.35
CA ASN A 75 -17.47 -0.99 -5.78
C ASN A 75 -17.42 -1.30 -4.28
N GLY A 76 -16.52 -0.63 -3.56
CA GLY A 76 -16.43 -0.71 -2.10
C GLY A 76 -15.90 -2.05 -1.57
N GLY A 77 -15.12 -2.79 -2.38
CA GLY A 77 -14.58 -4.08 -1.99
C GLY A 77 -15.49 -5.28 -2.27
N SER A 78 -16.63 -5.08 -2.96
CA SER A 78 -17.53 -6.17 -3.34
C SER A 78 -16.91 -7.09 -4.41
N SER A 79 -16.03 -6.55 -5.25
CA SER A 79 -15.20 -7.31 -6.19
C SER A 79 -13.84 -6.64 -6.40
N TYR A 80 -12.85 -7.45 -6.70
CA TYR A 80 -11.48 -7.05 -7.01
C TYR A 80 -11.07 -7.60 -8.38
N GLY A 81 -9.82 -7.30 -8.83
CA GLY A 81 -9.33 -7.82 -10.09
C GLY A 81 -9.48 -6.84 -11.25
N ILE A 82 -9.28 -5.53 -10.99
CA ILE A 82 -9.14 -4.54 -12.05
C ILE A 82 -7.85 -4.82 -12.81
N ALA A 83 -7.92 -4.86 -14.14
CA ALA A 83 -6.76 -5.10 -14.98
C ALA A 83 -5.65 -4.08 -14.72
N ALA A 84 -4.43 -4.54 -14.53
CA ALA A 84 -3.26 -3.71 -14.28
C ALA A 84 -2.13 -4.05 -15.24
N THR A 85 -1.33 -3.04 -15.56
CA THR A 85 -0.01 -3.20 -16.18
C THR A 85 1.03 -2.65 -15.22
N THR A 86 2.06 -3.45 -14.91
CA THR A 86 3.02 -3.14 -13.86
C THR A 86 4.45 -3.29 -14.36
N THR A 87 5.38 -2.67 -13.65
CA THR A 87 6.81 -2.93 -13.76
C THR A 87 7.32 -3.41 -12.41
N PHE A 88 8.36 -4.26 -12.42
CA PHE A 88 8.99 -4.74 -11.21
C PHE A 88 10.51 -4.75 -11.37
N PHE A 89 11.19 -4.00 -10.52
CA PHE A 89 12.64 -3.99 -10.39
C PHE A 89 13.04 -4.47 -9.01
N ARG A 90 14.20 -5.13 -8.92
CA ARG A 90 14.76 -5.52 -7.63
C ARG A 90 16.26 -5.28 -7.57
N ALA A 91 16.71 -4.80 -6.41
CA ALA A 91 18.08 -4.92 -5.97
C ALA A 91 18.13 -5.97 -4.86
N GLN A 92 19.04 -6.93 -4.93
CA GLN A 92 19.11 -8.04 -3.99
C GLN A 92 20.55 -8.29 -3.57
N GLN A 93 20.73 -8.59 -2.28
CA GLN A 93 21.99 -8.99 -1.68
C GLN A 93 21.77 -10.24 -0.82
N SER A 94 22.59 -11.28 -1.01
CA SER A 94 22.56 -12.46 -0.14
C SER A 94 23.08 -12.12 1.25
N ALA A 95 22.44 -12.64 2.30
CA ALA A 95 22.88 -12.50 3.68
C ALA A 95 24.26 -13.15 3.92
N SER A 96 24.60 -14.19 3.16
CA SER A 96 25.93 -14.86 3.21
C SER A 96 27.01 -14.16 2.36
N GLY A 97 26.67 -13.12 1.62
CA GLY A 97 27.55 -12.43 0.67
C GLY A 97 27.66 -13.17 -0.69
N GLY A 98 28.23 -12.48 -1.67
CA GLY A 98 28.62 -13.09 -2.96
C GLY A 98 27.51 -13.31 -3.99
N SER A 99 26.32 -12.72 -3.79
CA SER A 99 25.23 -12.80 -4.80
C SER A 99 24.43 -11.49 -4.80
N GLU A 100 24.91 -10.53 -5.59
CA GLU A 100 24.21 -9.26 -5.82
C GLU A 100 23.46 -9.30 -7.15
N THR A 101 22.27 -8.71 -7.18
CA THR A 101 21.48 -8.60 -8.40
C THR A 101 20.75 -7.25 -8.46
N LEU A 102 20.85 -6.58 -9.59
CA LEU A 102 19.98 -5.49 -9.99
C LEU A 102 19.31 -5.88 -11.30
N ALA A 103 18.01 -6.10 -11.31
CA ALA A 103 17.31 -6.64 -12.46
C ALA A 103 15.87 -6.16 -12.57
N TYR A 104 15.37 -6.08 -13.81
CA TYR A 104 13.94 -6.16 -14.11
C TYR A 104 13.49 -7.62 -13.99
N ASP A 105 12.36 -7.88 -13.33
CA ASP A 105 11.85 -9.23 -13.13
C ASP A 105 10.44 -9.37 -13.73
N GLY A 106 10.41 -9.79 -15.01
CA GLY A 106 9.16 -9.94 -15.77
C GLY A 106 8.27 -11.09 -15.30
N SER A 107 8.74 -11.95 -14.37
CA SER A 107 7.87 -12.95 -13.74
C SER A 107 6.99 -12.38 -12.64
N MET A 108 7.28 -11.15 -12.22
CA MET A 108 6.59 -10.46 -11.13
C MET A 108 5.61 -9.40 -11.61
N ASP A 109 5.65 -9.07 -12.90
CA ASP A 109 4.81 -8.02 -13.48
C ASP A 109 3.46 -8.56 -14.01
N LEU A 110 2.59 -7.63 -14.37
CA LEU A 110 1.31 -7.89 -15.04
C LEU A 110 1.28 -7.12 -16.36
N ALA A 111 0.72 -7.72 -17.40
CA ALA A 111 0.40 -7.09 -18.66
C ALA A 111 -1.12 -7.21 -18.89
N GLN A 112 -1.88 -6.20 -18.46
CA GLN A 112 -3.35 -6.21 -18.42
C GLN A 112 -3.92 -7.42 -17.64
N GLY A 113 -3.19 -7.83 -16.61
CA GLY A 113 -3.58 -8.95 -15.74
C GLY A 113 -4.53 -8.49 -14.63
N THR A 114 -5.38 -9.39 -14.16
CA THR A 114 -6.35 -9.15 -13.08
C THR A 114 -5.94 -9.79 -11.75
N GLY A 115 -4.75 -10.38 -11.69
CA GLY A 115 -4.18 -10.97 -10.47
C GLY A 115 -3.69 -9.92 -9.47
N ASN A 116 -3.06 -10.40 -8.40
CA ASN A 116 -2.41 -9.53 -7.42
C ASN A 116 -1.25 -8.76 -8.07
N VAL A 117 -1.20 -7.45 -7.80
CA VAL A 117 0.01 -6.67 -8.03
C VAL A 117 1.01 -7.04 -6.93
N ARG A 118 2.06 -7.75 -7.32
CA ARG A 118 3.08 -8.25 -6.38
C ARG A 118 3.97 -7.12 -5.91
N LEU A 119 4.20 -7.08 -4.60
CA LEU A 119 4.98 -6.03 -3.93
C LEU A 119 6.41 -6.48 -3.57
N GLY A 120 6.72 -7.75 -3.76
CA GLY A 120 8.04 -8.34 -3.50
C GLY A 120 8.05 -9.80 -3.93
N ARG A 121 9.25 -10.39 -3.96
CA ARG A 121 9.39 -11.83 -4.09
C ARG A 121 8.85 -12.51 -2.83
N PRO A 122 8.72 -13.84 -2.79
CA PRO A 122 8.17 -14.51 -1.62
C PRO A 122 8.85 -14.07 -0.32
N VAL A 123 8.03 -13.81 0.67
CA VAL A 123 8.44 -13.68 2.07
C VAL A 123 8.42 -15.08 2.65
N GLU A 124 9.48 -15.48 3.31
CA GLU A 124 9.61 -16.78 3.94
C GLU A 124 8.97 -16.75 5.35
N THR A 125 9.03 -17.85 6.10
CA THR A 125 8.24 -18.02 7.35
C THR A 125 9.08 -18.05 8.61
N ASP A 126 10.39 -17.76 8.52
CA ASP A 126 11.23 -17.65 9.70
C ASP A 126 10.81 -16.40 10.50
N ALA A 127 10.85 -16.47 11.82
CA ALA A 127 10.22 -15.49 12.72
C ALA A 127 10.74 -14.05 12.61
N ASP A 128 11.91 -13.85 12.03
CA ASP A 128 12.55 -12.55 11.79
C ASP A 128 12.42 -12.06 10.34
N GLU A 129 11.79 -12.84 9.48
CA GLU A 129 11.56 -12.49 8.08
C GLU A 129 10.27 -11.71 7.90
N SER A 130 10.30 -10.72 7.05
CA SER A 130 9.13 -9.87 6.81
C SER A 130 9.29 -8.97 5.58
N LEU A 131 8.18 -8.35 5.20
CA LEU A 131 8.14 -7.30 4.20
C LEU A 131 7.67 -5.99 4.83
N SER A 132 8.41 -4.91 4.56
CA SER A 132 8.03 -3.55 4.93
C SER A 132 8.18 -2.62 3.73
N GLY A 133 7.35 -1.56 3.68
CA GLY A 133 7.44 -0.62 2.56
C GLY A 133 6.28 0.34 2.43
N THR A 134 6.16 0.89 1.22
CA THR A 134 5.14 1.89 0.88
C THR A 134 4.56 1.65 -0.50
N LEU A 135 3.25 1.84 -0.62
CA LEU A 135 2.50 1.92 -1.86
C LEU A 135 1.81 3.29 -1.91
N THR A 136 1.95 3.99 -3.02
CA THR A 136 1.21 5.24 -3.28
C THR A 136 0.29 5.05 -4.48
N ILE A 137 -0.99 5.35 -4.31
CA ILE A 137 -1.99 5.39 -5.40
C ILE A 137 -2.33 6.85 -5.67
N LEU A 138 -2.20 7.26 -6.92
CA LEU A 138 -2.35 8.65 -7.37
C LEU A 138 -3.74 8.85 -7.97
N SER A 139 -4.41 9.92 -7.56
CA SER A 139 -5.73 10.35 -8.05
C SER A 139 -6.75 9.20 -8.18
N PRO A 140 -6.95 8.34 -7.16
CA PRO A 140 -7.83 7.17 -7.28
C PRO A 140 -9.27 7.53 -7.62
N SER A 141 -9.72 8.72 -7.24
CA SER A 141 -11.10 9.20 -7.49
C SER A 141 -11.30 9.86 -8.86
N SER A 142 -10.26 9.96 -9.70
CA SER A 142 -10.42 10.53 -11.05
C SER A 142 -11.45 9.74 -11.86
N GLY A 143 -12.39 10.42 -12.51
CA GLY A 143 -13.31 9.84 -13.48
C GLY A 143 -12.81 9.93 -14.92
N THR A 144 -11.61 10.49 -15.15
CA THR A 144 -11.06 10.77 -16.48
C THR A 144 -9.83 9.93 -16.79
N PHE A 145 -8.90 9.83 -15.83
CA PHE A 145 -7.61 9.17 -16.04
C PHE A 145 -7.58 7.78 -15.40
N VAL A 146 -6.77 6.89 -15.97
CA VAL A 146 -6.37 5.62 -15.34
C VAL A 146 -5.61 5.91 -14.03
N LYS A 147 -5.56 4.95 -13.12
CA LYS A 147 -5.01 5.14 -11.77
C LYS A 147 -3.57 4.66 -11.71
N HIS A 148 -2.65 5.61 -11.64
CA HIS A 148 -1.23 5.30 -11.45
C HIS A 148 -0.91 4.94 -10.00
N TYR A 149 0.08 4.10 -9.82
CA TYR A 149 0.65 3.78 -8.52
C TYR A 149 2.15 3.54 -8.62
N ALA A 150 2.83 3.69 -7.50
CA ALA A 150 4.23 3.36 -7.33
C ALA A 150 4.47 2.75 -5.94
N TYR A 151 5.47 1.88 -5.83
CA TYR A 151 5.84 1.26 -4.56
C TYR A 151 7.35 1.12 -4.41
N ASN A 152 7.79 1.06 -3.13
CA ASN A 152 9.15 0.76 -2.73
C ASN A 152 9.12 -0.07 -1.45
N ASN A 153 9.70 -1.25 -1.50
CA ASN A 153 9.60 -2.26 -0.46
C ASN A 153 10.93 -2.90 -0.14
N SER A 154 11.08 -3.33 1.10
CA SER A 154 12.17 -4.16 1.58
C SER A 154 11.61 -5.51 2.01
N VAL A 155 12.16 -6.59 1.47
CA VAL A 155 11.84 -7.97 1.86
C VAL A 155 13.11 -8.55 2.50
N ILE A 156 12.95 -9.10 3.69
CA ILE A 156 14.02 -9.77 4.45
C ILE A 156 13.73 -11.26 4.51
N GLY A 157 14.73 -12.05 4.22
CA GLY A 157 14.79 -13.50 4.27
C GLY A 157 16.26 -13.91 4.15
N ASN A 158 16.56 -14.99 3.45
CA ASN A 158 17.93 -15.36 3.07
C ASN A 158 18.64 -14.27 2.24
N PHE A 159 17.90 -13.26 1.82
CA PHE A 159 18.35 -12.07 1.10
C PHE A 159 17.73 -10.83 1.70
N ILE A 160 18.43 -9.71 1.64
CA ILE A 160 17.76 -8.41 1.60
C ILE A 160 17.39 -8.12 0.15
N GLN A 161 16.12 -7.81 -0.11
CA GLN A 161 15.66 -7.38 -1.42
C GLN A 161 14.94 -6.04 -1.30
N ASN A 162 15.37 -5.05 -2.07
CA ASN A 162 14.59 -3.87 -2.36
C ASN A 162 13.83 -4.07 -3.67
N ALA A 163 12.50 -4.11 -3.58
CA ALA A 163 11.59 -4.17 -4.71
C ALA A 163 10.99 -2.79 -4.94
N PHE A 164 11.09 -2.29 -6.15
CA PHE A 164 10.49 -1.02 -6.55
C PHE A 164 9.85 -1.16 -7.93
N GLY A 165 8.71 -0.53 -8.05
CA GLY A 165 7.95 -0.63 -9.28
C GLY A 165 6.75 0.30 -9.26
N GLY A 166 5.93 0.16 -10.26
CA GLY A 166 4.73 0.92 -10.42
C GLY A 166 3.96 0.46 -11.64
N GLY A 167 2.87 1.15 -11.89
CA GLY A 167 2.01 0.81 -13.01
C GLY A 167 0.72 1.60 -12.98
N TYR A 168 -0.28 1.06 -13.64
CA TYR A 168 -1.61 1.65 -13.64
C TYR A 168 -2.68 0.56 -13.63
N PHE A 169 -3.83 0.89 -13.05
CA PHE A 169 -5.07 0.14 -13.19
C PHE A 169 -5.83 0.68 -14.39
N ASN A 170 -6.19 -0.19 -15.32
CA ASN A 170 -6.88 0.15 -16.57
C ASN A 170 -8.37 0.39 -16.34
N THR A 171 -8.68 1.43 -15.59
CA THR A 171 -10.04 1.91 -15.34
C THR A 171 -10.08 3.41 -15.16
N THR A 172 -11.12 4.05 -15.68
CA THR A 172 -11.45 5.45 -15.38
C THR A 172 -12.44 5.58 -14.22
N SER A 173 -13.05 4.49 -13.76
CA SER A 173 -13.92 4.50 -12.58
C SER A 173 -13.11 4.79 -11.31
N ALA A 174 -13.70 5.48 -10.35
CA ALA A 174 -13.06 5.78 -9.08
C ALA A 174 -12.75 4.50 -8.30
N ILE A 175 -11.47 4.31 -7.93
CA ILE A 175 -11.06 3.28 -6.97
C ILE A 175 -11.44 3.75 -5.58
N ASN A 176 -12.16 2.93 -4.83
CA ASN A 176 -12.66 3.25 -3.49
C ASN A 176 -12.39 2.16 -2.44
N ALA A 177 -11.71 1.07 -2.83
CA ALA A 177 -11.20 0.09 -1.88
C ALA A 177 -9.88 -0.54 -2.35
N VAL A 178 -9.07 -0.98 -1.38
CA VAL A 178 -7.80 -1.68 -1.59
C VAL A 178 -7.75 -2.87 -0.64
N LYS A 179 -7.34 -4.03 -1.17
CA LYS A 179 -7.14 -5.27 -0.43
C LYS A 179 -5.68 -5.69 -0.53
N PHE A 180 -5.10 -6.14 0.57
CA PHE A 180 -3.78 -6.75 0.67
C PHE A 180 -3.91 -8.21 1.10
N GLU A 181 -3.12 -9.08 0.50
CA GLU A 181 -3.10 -10.51 0.81
C GLU A 181 -1.78 -11.15 0.36
N PHE A 182 -1.48 -12.31 0.90
CA PHE A 182 -0.52 -13.23 0.31
C PHE A 182 -1.21 -14.09 -0.77
N GLU A 183 -0.46 -14.58 -1.76
CA GLU A 183 -1.01 -15.48 -2.80
C GLU A 183 -1.36 -16.85 -2.23
N SER A 184 -0.81 -17.23 -1.08
CA SER A 184 -1.19 -18.41 -0.29
C SER A 184 -0.94 -18.16 1.20
N GLY A 185 -1.72 -18.83 2.05
CA GLY A 185 -1.69 -18.63 3.50
C GLY A 185 -2.30 -17.30 3.94
N ASP A 186 -2.11 -16.97 5.20
CA ASP A 186 -2.62 -15.77 5.85
C ASP A 186 -1.51 -14.71 6.04
N ILE A 187 -1.90 -13.48 6.28
CA ILE A 187 -1.05 -12.46 6.88
C ILE A 187 -1.03 -12.76 8.38
N ASP A 188 0.03 -13.40 8.83
CA ASP A 188 0.11 -13.87 10.21
C ASP A 188 0.26 -12.70 11.19
N SER A 189 1.11 -11.74 10.85
CA SER A 189 1.30 -10.52 11.62
C SER A 189 1.69 -9.33 10.75
N GLY A 190 1.70 -8.14 11.36
CA GLY A 190 2.07 -6.88 10.73
C GLY A 190 0.98 -5.82 10.77
N ILE A 191 1.33 -4.64 10.31
CA ILE A 191 0.44 -3.46 10.36
C ILE A 191 0.45 -2.77 9.01
N ILE A 192 -0.73 -2.38 8.52
CA ILE A 192 -0.87 -1.49 7.37
C ILE A 192 -1.58 -0.21 7.81
N LYS A 193 -0.98 0.94 7.49
CA LYS A 193 -1.54 2.26 7.75
C LYS A 193 -1.86 2.96 6.44
N MET A 194 -3.08 3.45 6.30
CA MET A 194 -3.52 4.26 5.16
C MET A 194 -3.50 5.75 5.51
N TYR A 195 -2.85 6.53 4.67
CA TYR A 195 -2.77 8.00 4.77
C TYR A 195 -3.34 8.66 3.51
N GLY A 196 -3.97 9.82 3.69
CA GLY A 196 -4.34 10.73 2.62
C GLY A 196 -3.36 11.89 2.48
N MET A 197 -3.07 12.30 1.25
CA MET A 197 -2.23 13.45 0.90
C MET A 197 -3.01 14.38 -0.03
N LYS A 198 -3.02 15.68 0.28
CA LYS A 198 -3.58 16.76 -0.57
C LYS A 198 -2.59 17.26 -1.60
#